data_415121ec6312173424708866265427e0
#
_entry.id   415121ec6312173424708866265427e0
#
_cell.length_a   1.000
_cell.length_b   1.000
_cell.length_c   1.000
_cell.angle_alpha   90.00
_cell.angle_beta   90.00
_cell.angle_gamma   90.00
#
_symmetry.space_group_name_H-M   'P 1'
#
loop_
_entity.id
_entity.type
_entity.pdbx_description
1 polymer ?
#
loop_
_entity_poly.entity_id
_entity_poly.type
_entity_poly.pdbx_seq_one_letter_code
_entity_poly.pdbx_strand_id
1 'polypeptide(L)'
;MSNATIEEVLTRTRRNALLVGGCLDGLRSLPDGCVQACVTSPPYLGLRDYGVDGQIGQETSPAAFVEALVTVFREVRRVLADDGTLWLNLGDSYAANRTYQVPSTKGGAKHAPAQGNSGAMTVPEGLKAKDIMGVPWRVALALQADGWWLRSDIIWSKPNPMPESVTDRPTRAHEYLFLLTKRERYFYDADAIREPTQAIERPNHDGVRGSLPKSAIPGQPPQNGRAGNHPAGRNARTVWTITPEPFDGAHFATMPPELARRCILAGSRRGDVVLDPFAGAGTTAL
;
A
#
# COMPACT_ATOMS: atom_id res chain seq x y z
N MET A 1 18.01 14.22 15.45
CA MET A 1 17.98 13.12 16.45
C MET A 1 19.27 12.35 16.33
N SER A 2 19.80 11.86 17.43
CA SER A 2 21.10 11.19 17.44
C SER A 2 20.98 9.77 16.84
N ASN A 3 22.06 9.28 16.22
CA ASN A 3 22.21 7.88 15.79
C ASN A 3 21.86 6.87 16.89
N ALA A 4 22.00 7.24 18.15
CA ALA A 4 21.62 6.47 19.34
C ALA A 4 20.17 5.98 19.32
N THR A 5 19.21 6.81 18.85
CA THR A 5 17.78 6.43 18.84
C THR A 5 17.48 5.35 17.79
N ILE A 6 18.16 5.35 16.64
CA ILE A 6 18.03 4.30 15.63
C ILE A 6 18.63 3.00 16.17
N GLU A 7 19.81 3.07 16.75
CA GLU A 7 20.52 1.92 17.32
C GLU A 7 19.72 1.25 18.42
N GLU A 8 19.03 2.04 19.28
CA GLU A 8 18.12 1.51 20.31
C GLU A 8 16.95 0.70 19.71
N VAL A 9 16.40 1.09 18.57
CA VAL A 9 15.34 0.31 17.89
C VAL A 9 15.94 -0.94 17.27
N LEU A 10 17.07 -0.84 16.59
CA LEU A 10 17.74 -1.98 15.96
C LEU A 10 18.19 -3.02 16.99
N THR A 11 18.61 -2.59 18.17
CA THR A 11 18.97 -3.46 19.31
C THR A 11 17.80 -3.87 20.18
N ARG A 12 16.56 -3.46 19.81
CA ARG A 12 15.31 -3.80 20.51
C ARG A 12 15.21 -3.27 21.95
N THR A 13 16.00 -2.28 22.30
CA THR A 13 15.90 -1.58 23.59
C THR A 13 14.82 -0.50 23.58
N ARG A 14 14.35 -0.13 22.39
CA ARG A 14 13.26 0.81 22.15
C ARG A 14 12.27 0.24 21.14
N ARG A 15 10.97 0.50 21.34
CA ARG A 15 9.91 -0.04 20.45
C ARG A 15 9.80 0.70 19.12
N ASN A 16 9.96 2.01 19.10
CA ASN A 16 9.85 2.83 17.89
C ASN A 16 10.76 4.05 17.95
N ALA A 17 11.07 4.60 16.80
CA ALA A 17 11.72 5.89 16.64
C ALA A 17 11.09 6.62 15.47
N LEU A 18 10.94 7.94 15.59
CA LEU A 18 10.54 8.82 14.51
C LEU A 18 11.75 9.67 14.11
N LEU A 19 12.14 9.58 12.84
CA LEU A 19 13.15 10.43 12.23
C LEU A 19 12.44 11.59 11.52
N VAL A 20 12.77 12.83 11.92
CA VAL A 20 12.24 14.03 11.27
C VAL A 20 13.25 14.53 10.25
N GLY A 21 12.86 14.60 8.98
CA GLY A 21 13.74 15.03 7.88
C GLY A 21 13.32 14.43 6.56
N GLY A 22 14.17 14.59 5.54
CA GLY A 22 13.97 13.96 4.25
C GLY A 22 14.02 12.43 4.34
N CYS A 23 13.09 11.75 3.68
CA CYS A 23 13.01 10.28 3.72
C CYS A 23 14.30 9.60 3.21
N LEU A 24 14.93 10.15 2.17
CA LEU A 24 16.20 9.62 1.65
C LEU A 24 17.35 9.75 2.66
N ASP A 25 17.46 10.87 3.36
CA ASP A 25 18.50 11.06 4.36
C ASP A 25 18.30 10.12 5.55
N GLY A 26 17.03 9.97 5.97
CA GLY A 26 16.66 8.98 6.99
C GLY A 26 17.04 7.56 6.57
N LEU A 27 16.68 7.14 5.36
CA LEU A 27 17.01 5.82 4.84
C LEU A 27 18.53 5.58 4.74
N ARG A 28 19.28 6.56 4.23
CA ARG A 28 20.76 6.47 4.13
C ARG A 28 21.47 6.34 5.46
N SER A 29 20.86 6.79 6.56
CA SER A 29 21.39 6.62 7.91
C SER A 29 21.21 5.20 8.47
N LEU A 30 20.37 4.36 7.85
CA LEU A 30 20.11 2.99 8.28
C LEU A 30 21.14 2.02 7.69
N PRO A 31 21.57 0.99 8.46
CA PRO A 31 22.38 -0.10 7.95
C PRO A 31 21.67 -0.92 6.86
N ASP A 32 22.44 -1.62 6.03
CA ASP A 32 21.92 -2.58 5.07
C ASP A 32 21.23 -3.75 5.80
N GLY A 33 20.12 -4.22 5.27
CA GLY A 33 19.44 -5.44 5.74
C GLY A 33 18.86 -5.38 7.15
N CYS A 34 18.71 -4.21 7.74
CA CYS A 34 18.29 -4.05 9.15
C CYS A 34 16.77 -4.08 9.36
N VAL A 35 15.97 -4.08 8.30
CA VAL A 35 14.49 -3.97 8.34
C VAL A 35 13.87 -5.22 7.71
N GLN A 36 12.88 -5.82 8.36
CA GLN A 36 12.18 -7.00 7.83
C GLN A 36 11.04 -6.64 6.91
N ALA A 37 10.28 -5.61 7.23
CA ALA A 37 9.15 -5.18 6.39
C ALA A 37 9.12 -3.66 6.27
N CYS A 38 8.76 -3.17 5.09
CA CYS A 38 8.38 -1.78 4.87
C CYS A 38 6.89 -1.74 4.55
N VAL A 39 6.11 -0.97 5.32
CA VAL A 39 4.68 -0.77 5.11
C VAL A 39 4.44 0.72 5.00
N THR A 40 4.02 1.19 3.84
CA THR A 40 4.03 2.64 3.58
C THR A 40 3.03 3.09 2.53
N SER A 41 2.64 4.36 2.63
CA SER A 41 1.85 5.10 1.63
C SER A 41 2.55 6.43 1.34
N PRO A 42 3.29 6.55 0.23
CA PRO A 42 3.97 7.78 -0.13
C PRO A 42 2.98 8.90 -0.48
N PRO A 43 3.42 10.17 -0.54
CA PRO A 43 2.61 11.25 -1.07
C PRO A 43 2.10 10.92 -2.47
N TYR A 44 0.85 11.27 -2.78
CA TYR A 44 0.25 11.04 -4.10
C TYR A 44 0.52 12.21 -5.01
N LEU A 45 0.74 11.95 -6.29
CA LEU A 45 1.05 12.96 -7.30
C LEU A 45 -0.05 14.03 -7.37
N GLY A 46 0.33 15.29 -7.17
CA GLY A 46 -0.53 16.46 -7.28
C GLY A 46 -1.65 16.53 -6.24
N LEU A 47 -1.60 15.71 -5.18
CA LEU A 47 -2.67 15.72 -4.19
C LEU A 47 -2.45 16.78 -3.11
N ARG A 48 -1.22 17.01 -2.68
CA ARG A 48 -0.92 17.92 -1.56
C ARG A 48 0.40 18.63 -1.72
N ASP A 49 0.38 19.89 -1.33
CA ASP A 49 1.55 20.69 -1.05
C ASP A 49 1.72 20.80 0.47
N TYR A 50 2.85 20.32 0.97
CA TYR A 50 3.23 20.40 2.38
C TYR A 50 4.08 21.63 2.66
N GLY A 51 4.36 22.47 1.64
CA GLY A 51 5.16 23.69 1.75
C GLY A 51 6.65 23.45 2.02
N VAL A 52 7.16 22.30 1.60
CA VAL A 52 8.57 21.94 1.74
C VAL A 52 9.21 21.79 0.37
N ASP A 53 10.31 22.52 0.15
CA ASP A 53 11.03 22.45 -1.12
C ASP A 53 11.54 21.02 -1.39
N GLY A 54 11.36 20.54 -2.62
CA GLY A 54 11.78 19.20 -3.03
C GLY A 54 10.91 18.08 -2.49
N GLN A 55 9.71 18.37 -1.96
CA GLN A 55 8.78 17.32 -1.56
C GLN A 55 8.36 16.44 -2.72
N ILE A 56 8.23 15.13 -2.47
CA ILE A 56 7.66 14.17 -3.41
C ILE A 56 6.15 14.40 -3.53
N GLY A 57 5.61 14.28 -4.75
CA GLY A 57 4.20 14.48 -5.06
C GLY A 57 3.88 15.82 -5.73
N GLN A 58 4.89 16.67 -6.01
CA GLN A 58 4.75 17.94 -6.72
C GLN A 58 5.45 17.92 -8.10
N GLU A 59 5.83 16.77 -8.56
CA GLU A 59 6.47 16.59 -9.87
C GLU A 59 5.52 17.00 -11.01
N THR A 60 6.09 17.56 -12.08
CA THR A 60 5.32 18.06 -13.22
C THR A 60 4.74 16.97 -14.11
N SER A 61 5.22 15.73 -13.96
CA SER A 61 4.76 14.59 -14.76
C SER A 61 4.70 13.29 -13.94
N PRO A 62 3.83 12.34 -14.32
CA PRO A 62 3.83 11.00 -13.73
C PRO A 62 5.18 10.28 -13.84
N ALA A 63 5.94 10.52 -14.93
CA ALA A 63 7.23 9.90 -15.13
C ALA A 63 8.26 10.40 -14.10
N ALA A 64 8.35 11.71 -13.87
CA ALA A 64 9.24 12.29 -12.87
C ALA A 64 8.87 11.83 -11.44
N PHE A 65 7.58 11.73 -11.13
CA PHE A 65 7.10 11.18 -9.87
C PHE A 65 7.51 9.73 -9.66
N VAL A 66 7.37 8.90 -10.70
CA VAL A 66 7.79 7.49 -10.65
C VAL A 66 9.29 7.39 -10.39
N GLU A 67 10.12 8.19 -11.06
CA GLU A 67 11.57 8.21 -10.89
C GLU A 67 11.97 8.61 -9.45
N ALA A 68 11.30 9.63 -8.90
CA ALA A 68 11.51 10.04 -7.51
C ALA A 68 11.21 8.90 -6.54
N LEU A 69 10.09 8.19 -6.71
CA LEU A 69 9.74 7.04 -5.88
C LEU A 69 10.69 5.85 -6.08
N VAL A 70 11.11 5.54 -7.31
CA VAL A 70 12.11 4.49 -7.55
C VAL A 70 13.39 4.79 -6.80
N THR A 71 13.84 6.05 -6.77
CA THR A 71 15.03 6.46 -6.01
C THR A 71 14.89 6.18 -4.52
N VAL A 72 13.72 6.49 -3.92
CA VAL A 72 13.46 6.17 -2.51
C VAL A 72 13.43 4.66 -2.28
N PHE A 73 12.75 3.92 -3.14
CA PHE A 73 12.58 2.48 -2.94
C PHE A 73 13.85 1.67 -3.24
N ARG A 74 14.84 2.21 -3.96
CA ARG A 74 16.19 1.63 -3.99
C ARG A 74 16.84 1.62 -2.61
N GLU A 75 16.73 2.71 -1.86
CA GLU A 75 17.23 2.77 -0.49
C GLU A 75 16.41 1.86 0.45
N VAL A 76 15.08 1.79 0.30
CA VAL A 76 14.26 0.81 1.01
C VAL A 76 14.74 -0.62 0.73
N ARG A 77 15.04 -0.95 -0.55
CA ARG A 77 15.55 -2.26 -0.92
C ARG A 77 16.91 -2.57 -0.29
N ARG A 78 17.76 -1.58 -0.15
CA ARG A 78 19.08 -1.72 0.52
C ARG A 78 18.90 -2.08 2.00
N VAL A 79 18.04 -1.36 2.71
CA VAL A 79 17.83 -1.56 4.15
C VAL A 79 16.96 -2.76 4.50
N LEU A 80 16.19 -3.31 3.55
CA LEU A 80 15.42 -4.53 3.75
C LEU A 80 16.34 -5.75 3.89
N ALA A 81 15.99 -6.64 4.81
CA ALA A 81 16.55 -7.98 4.91
C ALA A 81 16.39 -8.74 3.58
N ASP A 82 17.19 -9.78 3.37
CA ASP A 82 17.17 -10.54 2.12
C ASP A 82 15.82 -11.23 1.85
N ASP A 83 15.12 -11.62 2.91
CA ASP A 83 13.76 -12.18 2.87
C ASP A 83 12.67 -11.12 3.18
N GLY A 84 13.04 -9.84 3.15
CA GLY A 84 12.17 -8.73 3.51
C GLY A 84 11.11 -8.41 2.45
N THR A 85 10.05 -7.72 2.89
CA THR A 85 8.89 -7.36 2.09
C THR A 85 8.60 -5.87 2.11
N LEU A 86 8.13 -5.35 0.97
CA LEU A 86 7.59 -4.00 0.82
C LEU A 86 6.08 -4.10 0.54
N TRP A 87 5.29 -3.42 1.35
CA TRP A 87 3.84 -3.25 1.20
C TRP A 87 3.56 -1.80 0.87
N LEU A 88 3.26 -1.54 -0.39
CA LEU A 88 3.17 -0.19 -0.96
C LEU A 88 1.73 0.15 -1.30
N ASN A 89 1.11 1.04 -0.50
CA ASN A 89 -0.22 1.55 -0.78
C ASN A 89 -0.16 2.79 -1.68
N LEU A 90 -0.92 2.79 -2.76
CA LEU A 90 -1.02 3.87 -3.72
C LEU A 90 -2.45 4.07 -4.21
N GLY A 91 -2.91 5.30 -4.16
CA GLY A 91 -4.12 5.76 -4.86
C GLY A 91 -3.77 6.34 -6.22
N ASP A 92 -4.73 6.27 -7.13
CA ASP A 92 -4.61 6.85 -8.47
C ASP A 92 -5.48 8.11 -8.58
N SER A 93 -5.22 8.94 -9.56
CA SER A 93 -6.00 10.13 -9.83
C SER A 93 -6.22 10.32 -11.34
N TYR A 94 -6.96 11.37 -11.67
CA TYR A 94 -7.30 11.70 -13.07
C TYR A 94 -6.54 12.94 -13.51
N ALA A 95 -6.05 12.92 -14.74
CA ALA A 95 -5.49 14.09 -15.40
C ALA A 95 -6.61 15.10 -15.63
N ALA A 96 -6.56 16.21 -14.93
CA ALA A 96 -7.59 17.24 -15.03
C ALA A 96 -6.91 18.62 -15.01
N ASN A 97 -7.46 19.53 -15.84
CA ASN A 97 -7.24 20.94 -15.59
C ASN A 97 -8.01 21.28 -14.31
N ARG A 98 -7.35 21.22 -13.17
CA ARG A 98 -7.95 21.61 -11.91
C ARG A 98 -7.24 22.83 -11.36
N THR A 99 -8.04 23.82 -11.04
CA THR A 99 -7.73 24.73 -9.96
C THR A 99 -7.92 23.94 -8.68
N TYR A 100 -6.86 23.46 -8.06
CA TYR A 100 -6.98 22.73 -6.81
C TYR A 100 -7.44 23.70 -5.73
N GLN A 101 -8.47 23.26 -5.02
CA GLN A 101 -9.14 23.90 -3.90
C GLN A 101 -9.85 25.22 -4.25
N VAL A 102 -11.05 25.07 -4.75
CA VAL A 102 -12.10 26.02 -4.38
C VAL A 102 -12.16 25.98 -2.84
N PRO A 103 -11.96 27.12 -2.13
CA PRO A 103 -12.20 27.17 -0.70
C PRO A 103 -13.58 26.60 -0.45
N SER A 104 -13.68 25.49 0.27
CA SER A 104 -14.98 24.90 0.60
C SER A 104 -15.72 25.92 1.42
N THR A 105 -16.74 26.55 0.87
CA THR A 105 -17.65 27.46 1.55
C THR A 105 -18.41 26.79 2.70
N LYS A 106 -18.16 25.51 2.98
CA LYS A 106 -18.82 24.71 4.03
C LYS A 106 -17.89 24.27 5.15
N GLY A 107 -16.62 24.64 5.17
CA GLY A 107 -15.71 24.35 6.26
C GLY A 107 -15.54 25.55 7.16
N GLY A 108 -16.08 25.52 8.37
CA GLY A 108 -15.82 26.56 9.38
C GLY A 108 -14.30 26.65 9.69
N ALA A 109 -13.87 27.65 10.48
CA ALA A 109 -12.50 28.02 10.80
C ALA A 109 -11.56 26.89 11.29
N LYS A 110 -12.04 25.66 11.49
CA LYS A 110 -11.24 24.47 11.80
C LYS A 110 -10.56 23.84 10.59
N HIS A 111 -10.90 24.25 9.38
CA HIS A 111 -10.28 23.81 8.14
C HIS A 111 -9.66 25.02 7.42
N ALA A 112 -8.80 25.75 8.13
CA ALA A 112 -7.90 26.67 7.44
C ALA A 112 -7.16 25.83 6.37
N PRO A 113 -7.21 26.21 5.07
CA PRO A 113 -6.47 25.50 4.05
C PRO A 113 -5.00 25.54 4.49
N ALA A 114 -4.36 24.40 4.59
CA ALA A 114 -2.92 24.37 4.40
C ALA A 114 -2.71 25.22 3.13
N GLN A 115 -1.92 26.29 3.23
CA GLN A 115 -1.71 27.26 2.14
C GLN A 115 -1.02 26.51 0.99
N GLY A 116 -1.79 25.72 0.26
CA GLY A 116 -1.34 25.02 -0.92
C GLY A 116 -1.53 25.92 -2.10
N ASN A 117 -0.50 26.04 -2.86
CA ASN A 117 -0.41 26.78 -4.10
C ASN A 117 -1.64 26.54 -4.97
N SER A 118 -2.44 27.57 -5.23
CA SER A 118 -3.59 27.56 -6.15
C SER A 118 -3.15 27.52 -7.62
N GLY A 119 -2.03 26.86 -7.90
CA GLY A 119 -1.55 26.65 -9.26
C GLY A 119 -2.53 25.75 -10.02
N ALA A 120 -3.01 26.21 -11.18
CA ALA A 120 -3.73 25.36 -12.10
C ALA A 120 -2.80 24.22 -12.53
N MET A 121 -3.08 22.98 -12.11
CA MET A 121 -2.40 21.83 -12.68
C MET A 121 -2.80 21.71 -14.15
N THR A 122 -1.86 21.92 -15.03
CA THR A 122 -2.00 21.59 -16.44
C THR A 122 -2.07 20.06 -16.57
N VAL A 123 -2.78 19.58 -17.59
CA VAL A 123 -2.77 18.14 -17.90
C VAL A 123 -1.31 17.72 -18.13
N PRO A 124 -0.80 16.71 -17.42
CA PRO A 124 0.58 16.25 -17.60
C PRO A 124 0.86 15.85 -19.03
N GLU A 125 2.09 16.06 -19.49
CA GLU A 125 2.52 15.68 -20.82
C GLU A 125 2.26 14.18 -21.10
N GLY A 126 1.74 13.87 -22.27
CA GLY A 126 1.40 12.52 -22.70
C GLY A 126 0.05 11.99 -22.22
N LEU A 127 -0.73 12.80 -21.48
CA LEU A 127 -2.08 12.45 -21.05
C LEU A 127 -3.12 13.40 -21.66
N LYS A 128 -4.37 12.94 -21.75
CA LYS A 128 -5.52 13.78 -22.11
C LYS A 128 -6.30 14.16 -20.85
N ALA A 129 -6.99 15.27 -20.91
CA ALA A 129 -7.92 15.66 -19.83
C ALA A 129 -8.89 14.49 -19.53
N LYS A 130 -9.08 14.19 -18.25
CA LYS A 130 -9.90 13.09 -17.71
C LYS A 130 -9.30 11.68 -17.85
N ASP A 131 -8.14 11.49 -18.48
CA ASP A 131 -7.47 10.19 -18.41
C ASP A 131 -7.19 9.80 -16.96
N ILE A 132 -7.35 8.53 -16.63
CA ILE A 132 -6.76 7.99 -15.40
C ILE A 132 -5.24 7.96 -15.56
N MET A 133 -4.50 8.48 -14.57
CA MET A 133 -3.04 8.60 -14.72
C MET A 133 -2.30 7.27 -14.62
N GLY A 134 -2.89 6.27 -13.98
CA GLY A 134 -2.32 4.93 -13.85
C GLY A 134 -1.07 4.91 -12.94
N VAL A 135 -0.92 5.89 -12.07
CA VAL A 135 0.27 6.08 -11.21
C VAL A 135 0.62 4.83 -10.41
N PRO A 136 -0.32 4.14 -9.72
CA PRO A 136 0.01 2.95 -8.95
C PRO A 136 0.72 1.87 -9.78
N TRP A 137 0.19 1.58 -10.95
CA TRP A 137 0.76 0.57 -11.83
C TRP A 137 2.05 1.02 -12.50
N ARG A 138 2.19 2.30 -12.83
CA ARG A 138 3.45 2.85 -13.34
C ARG A 138 4.58 2.69 -12.33
N VAL A 139 4.31 2.98 -11.04
CA VAL A 139 5.28 2.79 -9.96
C VAL A 139 5.59 1.30 -9.77
N ALA A 140 4.58 0.43 -9.68
CA ALA A 140 4.79 -1.00 -9.48
C ALA A 140 5.63 -1.64 -10.60
N LEU A 141 5.35 -1.30 -11.87
CA LEU A 141 6.11 -1.81 -13.01
C LEU A 141 7.51 -1.21 -13.10
N ALA A 142 7.70 0.06 -12.72
CA ALA A 142 9.03 0.67 -12.65
C ALA A 142 9.89 0.02 -11.58
N LEU A 143 9.33 -0.26 -10.40
CA LEU A 143 10.02 -1.00 -9.34
C LEU A 143 10.34 -2.43 -9.77
N GLN A 144 9.44 -3.11 -10.49
CA GLN A 144 9.72 -4.42 -11.06
C GLN A 144 10.90 -4.36 -12.04
N ALA A 145 10.94 -3.37 -12.93
CA ALA A 145 12.05 -3.15 -13.85
C ALA A 145 13.35 -2.79 -13.13
N ASP A 146 13.27 -2.14 -11.95
CA ASP A 146 14.41 -1.81 -11.09
C ASP A 146 14.90 -2.98 -10.22
N GLY A 147 14.34 -4.20 -10.44
CA GLY A 147 14.82 -5.45 -9.82
C GLY A 147 14.04 -5.92 -8.59
N TRP A 148 12.90 -5.34 -8.29
CA TRP A 148 11.98 -5.88 -7.30
C TRP A 148 11.17 -7.05 -7.88
N TRP A 149 10.81 -8.03 -7.04
CA TRP A 149 9.80 -9.02 -7.36
C TRP A 149 8.41 -8.48 -7.03
N LEU A 150 7.61 -8.14 -8.02
CA LEU A 150 6.20 -7.79 -7.85
C LEU A 150 5.38 -9.07 -7.64
N ARG A 151 4.96 -9.32 -6.39
CA ARG A 151 4.36 -10.60 -5.98
C ARG A 151 2.85 -10.60 -6.00
N SER A 152 2.22 -9.49 -5.66
CA SER A 152 0.76 -9.38 -5.67
C SER A 152 0.32 -7.92 -5.82
N ASP A 153 -0.83 -7.76 -6.45
CA ASP A 153 -1.66 -6.58 -6.43
C ASP A 153 -2.87 -6.85 -5.52
N ILE A 154 -3.00 -6.10 -4.47
CA ILE A 154 -4.10 -6.21 -3.53
C ILE A 154 -4.98 -4.98 -3.68
N ILE A 155 -6.29 -5.19 -3.76
CA ILE A 155 -7.27 -4.11 -3.81
C ILE A 155 -7.73 -3.81 -2.39
N TRP A 156 -7.40 -2.62 -1.89
CA TRP A 156 -8.06 -2.09 -0.72
C TRP A 156 -9.42 -1.51 -1.15
N SER A 157 -10.49 -2.27 -0.95
CA SER A 157 -11.86 -1.88 -1.23
C SER A 157 -12.44 -1.07 -0.07
N LYS A 158 -12.93 0.13 -0.37
CA LYS A 158 -13.51 1.06 0.60
C LYS A 158 -15.05 0.97 0.52
N PRO A 159 -15.73 0.41 1.54
CA PRO A 159 -17.19 0.28 1.49
C PRO A 159 -17.94 1.63 1.53
N ASN A 160 -17.28 2.66 2.07
CA ASN A 160 -17.77 4.03 2.17
C ASN A 160 -16.75 5.03 1.59
N PRO A 161 -16.53 5.02 0.26
CA PRO A 161 -15.61 5.95 -0.37
C PRO A 161 -16.13 7.39 -0.27
N MET A 162 -15.21 8.35 -0.41
CA MET A 162 -15.61 9.76 -0.48
C MET A 162 -16.51 9.98 -1.70
N PRO A 163 -17.66 10.66 -1.55
CA PRO A 163 -18.56 10.94 -2.67
C PRO A 163 -17.85 11.76 -3.76
N GLU A 164 -18.06 11.42 -5.01
CA GLU A 164 -17.59 12.18 -6.17
C GLU A 164 -18.79 12.71 -6.98
N SER A 165 -18.75 13.99 -7.33
CA SER A 165 -19.80 14.62 -8.14
C SER A 165 -19.60 14.39 -9.64
N VAL A 166 -19.14 13.19 -10.03
CA VAL A 166 -18.92 12.83 -11.44
C VAL A 166 -20.04 11.95 -11.94
N THR A 167 -20.42 12.16 -13.21
CA THR A 167 -21.54 11.45 -13.86
C THR A 167 -21.12 10.67 -15.10
N ASP A 168 -19.89 10.78 -15.51
CA ASP A 168 -19.33 10.17 -16.73
C ASP A 168 -18.39 8.97 -16.46
N ARG A 169 -18.28 8.54 -15.22
CA ARG A 169 -17.57 7.35 -14.76
C ARG A 169 -18.03 6.88 -13.39
N PRO A 170 -17.78 5.63 -13.00
CA PRO A 170 -18.03 5.18 -11.64
C PRO A 170 -17.21 5.95 -10.60
N THR A 171 -17.78 6.10 -9.39
CA THR A 171 -17.06 6.61 -8.22
C THR A 171 -15.92 5.66 -7.84
N ARG A 172 -14.74 6.21 -7.57
CA ARG A 172 -13.59 5.43 -7.17
C ARG A 172 -13.74 4.94 -5.73
N ALA A 173 -13.75 3.63 -5.56
CA ALA A 173 -13.98 2.98 -4.27
C ALA A 173 -12.82 2.08 -3.82
N HIS A 174 -11.63 2.24 -4.39
CA HIS A 174 -10.47 1.41 -4.03
C HIS A 174 -9.14 2.12 -4.22
N GLU A 175 -8.13 1.59 -3.55
CA GLU A 175 -6.72 1.85 -3.78
C GLU A 175 -5.98 0.54 -4.01
N TYR A 176 -4.74 0.64 -4.48
CA TYR A 176 -3.86 -0.51 -4.68
C TYR A 176 -2.90 -0.65 -3.51
N LEU A 177 -2.67 -1.88 -3.10
CA LEU A 177 -1.62 -2.27 -2.18
C LEU A 177 -0.75 -3.31 -2.89
N PHE A 178 0.48 -2.96 -3.22
CA PHE A 178 1.39 -3.89 -3.87
C PHE A 178 2.27 -4.58 -2.86
N LEU A 179 2.40 -5.91 -2.99
CA LEU A 179 3.41 -6.68 -2.31
C LEU A 179 4.61 -6.84 -3.25
N LEU A 180 5.73 -6.25 -2.85
CA LEU A 180 7.01 -6.41 -3.53
C LEU A 180 8.03 -7.04 -2.59
N THR A 181 9.01 -7.74 -3.14
CA THR A 181 10.02 -8.42 -2.35
C THR A 181 11.41 -8.19 -2.93
N LYS A 182 12.43 -8.27 -2.07
CA LYS A 182 13.82 -8.09 -2.45
C LYS A 182 14.36 -9.28 -3.25
N ARG A 183 13.83 -10.48 -2.98
CA ARG A 183 14.21 -11.75 -3.62
C ARG A 183 13.00 -12.60 -3.93
N GLU A 184 13.16 -13.64 -4.73
CA GLU A 184 12.15 -14.63 -5.06
C GLU A 184 11.60 -15.33 -3.80
N ARG A 185 12.49 -15.69 -2.87
CA ARG A 185 12.14 -16.30 -1.57
C ARG A 185 12.14 -15.22 -0.50
N TYR A 186 11.04 -15.12 0.21
CA TYR A 186 10.82 -14.09 1.23
C TYR A 186 9.97 -14.63 2.39
N PHE A 187 9.98 -13.93 3.49
CA PHE A 187 9.12 -14.25 4.61
C PHE A 187 7.68 -13.83 4.33
N TYR A 188 6.76 -14.74 4.54
CA TYR A 188 5.32 -14.47 4.46
C TYR A 188 4.55 -15.40 5.40
N ASP A 189 3.91 -14.84 6.43
CA ASP A 189 3.05 -15.58 7.37
C ASP A 189 1.62 -15.58 6.86
N ALA A 190 1.28 -16.60 6.08
CA ALA A 190 -0.07 -16.78 5.56
C ALA A 190 -1.10 -17.05 6.67
N ASP A 191 -0.67 -17.69 7.77
CA ASP A 191 -1.58 -18.11 8.85
C ASP A 191 -2.00 -16.91 9.70
N ALA A 192 -1.14 -15.92 9.85
CA ALA A 192 -1.42 -14.71 10.62
C ALA A 192 -2.54 -13.83 10.04
N ILE A 193 -2.87 -13.99 8.75
CA ILE A 193 -3.88 -13.18 8.05
C ILE A 193 -4.99 -14.01 7.39
N ARG A 194 -5.17 -15.28 7.81
CA ARG A 194 -6.24 -16.12 7.26
C ARG A 194 -7.62 -15.49 7.42
N GLU A 195 -8.46 -15.72 6.44
CA GLU A 195 -9.86 -15.34 6.48
C GLU A 195 -10.72 -16.50 7.04
N PRO A 196 -11.78 -16.21 7.79
CA PRO A 196 -12.73 -17.24 8.20
C PRO A 196 -13.27 -18.00 6.99
N THR A 197 -13.35 -19.32 7.11
CA THR A 197 -14.04 -20.14 6.11
C THR A 197 -15.55 -19.92 6.30
N GLN A 198 -16.20 -19.26 5.35
CA GLN A 198 -17.66 -19.29 5.32
C GLN A 198 -18.06 -20.74 5.03
N ALA A 199 -18.84 -21.35 5.92
CA ALA A 199 -19.54 -22.58 5.60
C ALA A 199 -20.44 -22.27 4.40
N ILE A 200 -20.07 -22.72 3.22
CA ILE A 200 -21.00 -22.75 2.10
C ILE A 200 -21.95 -23.89 2.46
N GLU A 201 -23.11 -23.55 2.99
CA GLU A 201 -24.25 -24.47 2.94
C GLU A 201 -24.50 -24.74 1.46
N ARG A 202 -23.93 -25.84 0.97
CA ARG A 202 -24.33 -26.36 -0.33
C ARG A 202 -25.75 -26.82 -0.16
N PRO A 203 -26.73 -26.32 -0.93
CA PRO A 203 -28.05 -26.92 -0.98
C PRO A 203 -27.85 -28.42 -1.22
N ASN A 204 -28.42 -29.25 -0.35
CA ASN A 204 -28.47 -30.68 -0.57
C ASN A 204 -29.15 -30.89 -1.93
N HIS A 205 -28.36 -31.12 -2.97
CA HIS A 205 -28.88 -31.66 -4.21
C HIS A 205 -29.14 -33.15 -3.95
N ASP A 206 -30.30 -33.40 -3.35
CA ASP A 206 -30.83 -34.75 -3.27
C ASP A 206 -31.04 -35.26 -4.69
N GLY A 207 -30.19 -36.20 -5.05
CA GLY A 207 -30.50 -37.18 -6.05
C GLY A 207 -30.19 -36.89 -7.51
N VAL A 208 -28.94 -36.70 -7.89
CA VAL A 208 -28.43 -37.33 -9.13
C VAL A 208 -27.00 -37.83 -8.88
N ARG A 209 -26.85 -39.07 -8.50
CA ARG A 209 -25.59 -39.80 -8.61
C ARG A 209 -25.33 -40.12 -10.09
N GLY A 210 -24.62 -39.23 -10.74
CA GLY A 210 -23.95 -39.45 -12.00
C GLY A 210 -22.52 -38.97 -11.87
N SER A 211 -21.70 -39.74 -11.13
CA SER A 211 -20.27 -39.54 -11.15
C SER A 211 -19.71 -40.07 -12.47
N LEU A 212 -19.55 -39.17 -13.46
CA LEU A 212 -18.63 -39.45 -14.53
C LEU A 212 -17.23 -39.67 -13.93
N PRO A 213 -16.53 -40.77 -14.27
CA PRO A 213 -15.17 -40.95 -13.84
C PRO A 213 -14.34 -39.82 -14.39
N LYS A 214 -13.74 -38.98 -13.53
CA LYS A 214 -12.74 -38.01 -13.93
C LYS A 214 -11.60 -38.82 -14.55
N SER A 215 -11.43 -38.72 -15.86
CA SER A 215 -10.29 -39.29 -16.55
C SER A 215 -9.02 -38.76 -15.86
N ALA A 216 -8.25 -39.65 -15.28
CA ALA A 216 -6.95 -39.32 -14.74
C ALA A 216 -6.08 -38.87 -15.92
N ILE A 217 -5.62 -37.65 -15.89
CA ILE A 217 -4.61 -37.15 -16.83
C ILE A 217 -3.31 -37.85 -16.43
N PRO A 218 -2.68 -38.68 -17.29
CA PRO A 218 -1.44 -39.35 -16.95
C PRO A 218 -0.37 -38.33 -16.56
N GLY A 219 0.25 -38.50 -15.39
CA GLY A 219 1.32 -37.61 -14.89
C GLY A 219 0.90 -36.56 -13.89
N GLN A 220 -0.38 -36.43 -13.55
CA GLN A 220 -0.77 -35.61 -12.41
C GLN A 220 -0.88 -36.50 -11.14
N PRO A 221 -0.32 -36.04 -10.00
CA PRO A 221 -0.56 -36.75 -8.73
C PRO A 221 -2.06 -36.78 -8.45
N PRO A 222 -2.58 -37.85 -7.79
CA PRO A 222 -4.00 -37.96 -7.49
C PRO A 222 -4.43 -36.71 -6.68
N GLN A 223 -5.38 -35.97 -7.20
CA GLN A 223 -6.05 -34.89 -6.45
C GLN A 223 -6.98 -35.48 -5.38
N ASN A 224 -6.45 -36.38 -4.56
CA ASN A 224 -7.11 -36.93 -3.38
C ASN A 224 -6.90 -35.98 -2.19
N GLY A 225 -7.22 -34.74 -2.39
CA GLY A 225 -7.21 -33.79 -1.33
C GLY A 225 -8.35 -32.82 -1.57
N ARG A 226 -9.52 -33.08 -1.00
CA ARG A 226 -10.17 -31.99 -0.33
C ARG A 226 -9.08 -31.41 0.57
N ALA A 227 -8.47 -30.30 0.21
CA ALA A 227 -7.67 -29.53 1.13
C ALA A 227 -8.57 -29.35 2.35
N GLY A 228 -8.33 -30.14 3.40
CA GLY A 228 -9.11 -30.04 4.62
C GLY A 228 -9.07 -28.59 5.02
N ASN A 229 -10.23 -28.02 5.35
CA ASN A 229 -10.28 -26.63 5.78
C ASN A 229 -9.22 -26.45 6.87
N HIS A 230 -8.24 -25.59 6.62
CA HIS A 230 -7.24 -25.28 7.63
C HIS A 230 -7.98 -24.77 8.88
N PRO A 231 -7.65 -25.22 10.11
CA PRO A 231 -8.39 -24.84 11.33
C PRO A 231 -8.53 -23.34 11.50
N ALA A 232 -7.52 -22.56 11.09
CA ALA A 232 -7.53 -21.11 11.14
C ALA A 232 -8.24 -20.43 9.95
N GLY A 233 -8.85 -21.19 9.03
CA GLY A 233 -9.58 -20.63 7.90
C GLY A 233 -8.84 -20.77 6.57
N ARG A 234 -9.27 -20.01 5.55
CA ARG A 234 -8.71 -20.01 4.20
C ARG A 234 -7.62 -18.94 4.05
N ASN A 235 -6.77 -19.09 3.05
CA ASN A 235 -5.78 -18.04 2.70
C ASN A 235 -6.50 -16.71 2.39
N ALA A 236 -5.88 -15.61 2.80
CA ALA A 236 -6.35 -14.27 2.46
C ALA A 236 -6.41 -14.10 0.93
N ARG A 237 -7.45 -13.44 0.47
CA ARG A 237 -7.66 -13.11 -0.95
C ARG A 237 -7.08 -11.71 -1.24
N THR A 238 -6.97 -11.37 -2.51
CA THR A 238 -6.39 -10.09 -2.97
C THR A 238 -7.36 -8.91 -2.93
N VAL A 239 -8.58 -9.06 -2.41
CA VAL A 239 -9.52 -7.95 -2.19
C VAL A 239 -9.81 -7.84 -0.70
N TRP A 240 -9.32 -6.74 -0.11
CA TRP A 240 -9.47 -6.44 1.32
C TRP A 240 -10.47 -5.32 1.50
N THR A 241 -11.63 -5.64 2.05
CA THR A 241 -12.65 -4.64 2.40
C THR A 241 -12.33 -4.08 3.77
N ILE A 242 -11.83 -2.85 3.82
CA ILE A 242 -11.42 -2.17 5.04
C ILE A 242 -12.01 -0.75 5.01
N THR A 243 -12.74 -0.40 6.05
CA THR A 243 -13.34 0.93 6.20
C THR A 243 -12.24 1.96 6.46
N PRO A 244 -12.20 3.08 5.70
CA PRO A 244 -11.35 4.21 6.06
C PRO A 244 -11.74 4.74 7.45
N GLU A 245 -10.75 5.02 8.28
CA GLU A 245 -10.96 5.59 9.60
C GLU A 245 -10.67 7.10 9.57
N PRO A 246 -11.56 7.94 10.15
CA PRO A 246 -11.27 9.35 10.29
C PRO A 246 -10.09 9.55 11.25
N PHE A 247 -9.26 10.53 10.95
CA PHE A 247 -8.14 10.93 11.81
C PHE A 247 -8.35 12.39 12.23
N ASP A 248 -8.43 12.62 13.54
CA ASP A 248 -8.72 13.95 14.12
C ASP A 248 -7.52 14.92 14.09
N GLY A 249 -6.37 14.47 13.64
CA GLY A 249 -5.16 15.28 13.51
C GLY A 249 -5.08 16.06 12.20
N ALA A 250 -3.99 16.82 12.02
CA ALA A 250 -3.72 17.63 10.83
C ALA A 250 -3.41 16.82 9.55
N HIS A 251 -3.54 15.49 9.60
CA HIS A 251 -3.25 14.60 8.47
C HIS A 251 -4.55 14.02 7.90
N PHE A 252 -4.83 14.34 6.66
CA PHE A 252 -6.00 13.83 5.93
C PHE A 252 -5.60 12.61 5.07
N ALA A 253 -6.47 11.62 4.90
CA ALA A 253 -6.24 10.40 4.13
C ALA A 253 -5.09 9.52 4.68
N THR A 254 -5.22 9.14 5.93
CA THR A 254 -4.31 8.19 6.58
C THR A 254 -4.61 6.77 6.14
N MET A 255 -3.57 5.94 6.07
CA MET A 255 -3.72 4.50 5.91
C MET A 255 -4.43 3.93 7.16
N PRO A 256 -5.53 3.13 7.02
CA PRO A 256 -6.22 2.59 8.19
C PRO A 256 -5.31 1.64 8.98
N PRO A 257 -5.39 1.63 10.33
CA PRO A 257 -4.60 0.72 11.16
C PRO A 257 -4.74 -0.75 10.78
N GLU A 258 -5.94 -1.19 10.41
CA GLU A 258 -6.17 -2.58 10.00
C GLU A 258 -5.43 -2.95 8.71
N LEU A 259 -5.26 -2.01 7.76
CA LEU A 259 -4.47 -2.25 6.56
C LEU A 259 -2.99 -2.45 6.91
N ALA A 260 -2.42 -1.54 7.71
CA ALA A 260 -1.04 -1.65 8.19
C ALA A 260 -0.84 -2.95 9.00
N ARG A 261 -1.76 -3.24 9.92
CA ARG A 261 -1.71 -4.45 10.77
C ARG A 261 -1.62 -5.72 9.95
N ARG A 262 -2.44 -5.88 8.92
CA ARG A 262 -2.41 -7.08 8.04
C ARG A 262 -1.08 -7.20 7.32
N CYS A 263 -0.53 -6.11 6.80
CA CYS A 263 0.76 -6.10 6.13
C CYS A 263 1.90 -6.49 7.10
N ILE A 264 1.90 -5.94 8.30
CA ILE A 264 2.90 -6.22 9.33
C ILE A 264 2.84 -7.68 9.75
N LEU A 265 1.65 -8.21 10.04
CA LEU A 265 1.47 -9.60 10.44
C LEU A 265 1.92 -10.59 9.37
N ALA A 266 1.65 -10.27 8.09
CA ALA A 266 2.06 -11.14 6.99
C ALA A 266 3.55 -11.01 6.66
N GLY A 267 4.14 -9.82 6.83
CA GLY A 267 5.49 -9.49 6.34
C GLY A 267 6.59 -9.55 7.41
N SER A 268 6.27 -9.72 8.69
CA SER A 268 7.27 -9.68 9.77
C SER A 268 6.94 -10.65 10.92
N ARG A 269 7.97 -11.06 11.64
CA ARG A 269 7.87 -11.85 12.87
C ARG A 269 7.84 -10.93 14.09
N ARG A 270 7.39 -11.45 15.21
CA ARG A 270 7.46 -10.71 16.48
C ARG A 270 8.93 -10.34 16.79
N GLY A 271 9.15 -9.04 16.99
CA GLY A 271 10.46 -8.48 17.29
C GLY A 271 11.26 -8.05 16.05
N ASP A 272 10.76 -8.26 14.84
CA ASP A 272 11.37 -7.71 13.64
C ASP A 272 11.14 -6.20 13.55
N VAL A 273 12.03 -5.52 12.83
CA VAL A 273 11.91 -4.07 12.60
C VAL A 273 11.04 -3.81 11.38
N VAL A 274 10.05 -2.93 11.54
CA VAL A 274 9.17 -2.47 10.47
C VAL A 274 9.44 -0.99 10.20
N LEU A 275 9.52 -0.63 8.93
CA LEU A 275 9.84 0.71 8.44
C LEU A 275 8.65 1.36 7.73
N ASP A 276 8.50 2.66 7.95
CA ASP A 276 7.65 3.52 7.12
C ASP A 276 8.42 4.82 6.81
N PRO A 277 8.96 4.99 5.58
CA PRO A 277 9.68 6.19 5.19
C PRO A 277 8.78 7.42 5.00
N PHE A 278 7.46 7.23 4.99
CA PHE A 278 6.46 8.29 4.84
C PHE A 278 5.42 8.21 5.97
N ALA A 279 5.91 8.20 7.20
CA ALA A 279 5.14 7.83 8.40
C ALA A 279 3.82 8.61 8.58
N GLY A 280 3.70 9.83 8.07
CA GLY A 280 2.47 10.62 8.17
C GLY A 280 1.94 10.70 9.60
N ALA A 281 0.75 10.12 9.84
CA ALA A 281 0.13 10.03 11.16
C ALA A 281 0.77 8.97 12.08
N GLY A 282 1.76 8.22 11.60
CA GLY A 282 2.42 7.16 12.37
C GLY A 282 1.65 5.84 12.46
N THR A 283 0.72 5.60 11.54
CA THR A 283 -0.16 4.39 11.57
C THR A 283 0.63 3.08 11.64
N THR A 284 1.77 3.00 10.97
CA THR A 284 2.65 1.81 10.97
C THR A 284 3.31 1.57 12.34
N ALA A 285 3.38 2.60 13.20
CA ALA A 285 4.02 2.53 14.53
C ALA A 285 3.03 2.26 15.67
N LEU A 286 1.72 2.23 15.41
CA LEU A 286 0.66 1.93 16.36
C LEU A 286 0.59 0.42 16.63
#